data_5f1a848b180dd178b257016a753178f2
#
_entry.id   5f1a848b180dd178b257016a753178f2
#
_cell.length_a   1.000
_cell.length_b   1.000
_cell.length_c   1.000
_cell.angle_alpha   90.00
_cell.angle_beta   90.00
_cell.angle_gamma   90.00
#
_symmetry.space_group_name_H-M   'P 1'
#
loop_
_entity.id
_entity.type
_entity.pdbx_description
1 polymer ?
#
loop_
_entity_poly.entity_id
_entity_poly.type
_entity_poly.pdbx_seq_one_letter_code
_entity_poly.pdbx_strand_id
1 'polypeptide(L)'
;MTESRATADLRSGVRVSTLSIAWTVVASTVAIGAGLQASSLDLIAFGCTGLLDAAGSLALVVHFRHALRHETFSERHERIAFLVVTGGLVVVALTTMVESVSRLLTKTQGEQTLTGIGVASASVVALTLLARVKLTLGRRIPSQALFADGLLSTTGAVLGVVTVLGTLLSALGWWWADPIAALAVAVGALAVAVILARQ
;
A
#
# COMPACT_ATOMS: atom_id res chain seq x y z
N MET A 1 -36.74 -4.28 5.73
CA MET A 1 -36.00 -3.18 5.04
C MET A 1 -34.56 -3.04 5.48
N THR A 2 -34.15 -3.47 6.65
CA THR A 2 -32.77 -3.37 7.20
C THR A 2 -31.81 -4.40 6.60
N GLU A 3 -32.24 -5.65 6.38
CA GLU A 3 -31.40 -6.74 5.86
C GLU A 3 -30.95 -6.54 4.40
N SER A 4 -31.84 -5.99 3.55
CA SER A 4 -31.52 -5.66 2.16
C SER A 4 -30.50 -4.52 2.03
N ARG A 5 -30.49 -3.55 2.96
CA ARG A 5 -29.48 -2.49 2.98
C ARG A 5 -28.12 -3.01 3.44
N ALA A 6 -28.08 -3.84 4.48
CA ALA A 6 -26.83 -4.41 4.98
C ALA A 6 -26.10 -5.27 3.92
N THR A 7 -26.86 -6.10 3.18
CA THR A 7 -26.29 -6.90 2.08
C THR A 7 -25.81 -6.04 0.89
N ALA A 8 -26.52 -4.96 0.56
CA ALA A 8 -26.10 -4.01 -0.50
C ALA A 8 -24.81 -3.29 -0.10
N ASP A 9 -24.70 -2.88 1.15
CA ASP A 9 -23.52 -2.21 1.68
C ASP A 9 -22.29 -3.13 1.72
N LEU A 10 -22.44 -4.40 2.15
CA LEU A 10 -21.37 -5.40 2.10
C LEU A 10 -20.90 -5.66 0.66
N ARG A 11 -21.82 -5.76 -0.31
CA ARG A 11 -21.46 -5.90 -1.74
C ARG A 11 -20.69 -4.68 -2.25
N SER A 12 -21.06 -3.48 -1.79
CA SER A 12 -20.34 -2.25 -2.13
C SER A 12 -18.93 -2.26 -1.54
N GLY A 13 -18.76 -2.71 -0.29
CA GLY A 13 -17.45 -2.92 0.34
C GLY A 13 -16.56 -3.85 -0.47
N VAL A 14 -17.08 -5.04 -0.86
CA VAL A 14 -16.35 -5.99 -1.69
C VAL A 14 -15.93 -5.37 -3.04
N ARG A 15 -16.82 -4.63 -3.71
CA ARG A 15 -16.51 -3.98 -5.01
C ARG A 15 -15.39 -2.95 -4.86
N VAL A 16 -15.47 -2.08 -3.85
CA VAL A 16 -14.47 -1.03 -3.61
C VAL A 16 -13.12 -1.64 -3.27
N SER A 17 -13.08 -2.65 -2.39
CA SER A 17 -11.83 -3.35 -2.05
C SER A 17 -11.26 -4.11 -3.25
N THR A 18 -12.08 -4.75 -4.08
CA THR A 18 -11.61 -5.42 -5.30
C THR A 18 -11.03 -4.42 -6.31
N LEU A 19 -11.68 -3.27 -6.50
CA LEU A 19 -11.15 -2.20 -7.37
C LEU A 19 -9.84 -1.64 -6.82
N SER A 20 -9.76 -1.46 -5.50
CA SER A 20 -8.54 -1.03 -4.82
C SER A 20 -7.38 -2.01 -5.08
N ILE A 21 -7.62 -3.31 -4.91
CA ILE A 21 -6.62 -4.35 -5.17
C ILE A 21 -6.15 -4.28 -6.62
N ALA A 22 -7.07 -4.24 -7.58
CA ALA A 22 -6.73 -4.20 -9.01
C ALA A 22 -5.87 -2.97 -9.34
N TRP A 23 -6.26 -1.79 -8.86
CA TRP A 23 -5.48 -0.57 -9.03
C TRP A 23 -4.09 -0.70 -8.38
N THR A 24 -4.05 -1.10 -7.12
CA THR A 24 -2.81 -1.18 -6.35
C THR A 24 -1.83 -2.17 -6.98
N VAL A 25 -2.29 -3.34 -7.43
CA VAL A 25 -1.44 -4.34 -8.12
C VAL A 25 -0.86 -3.77 -9.41
N VAL A 26 -1.69 -3.13 -10.25
CA VAL A 26 -1.22 -2.54 -11.52
C VAL A 26 -0.23 -1.41 -11.24
N ALA A 27 -0.58 -0.46 -10.38
CA ALA A 27 0.26 0.68 -10.06
C ALA A 27 1.59 0.24 -9.43
N SER A 28 1.56 -0.71 -8.50
CA SER A 28 2.76 -1.24 -7.85
C SER A 28 3.68 -1.97 -8.82
N THR A 29 3.12 -2.77 -9.73
CA THR A 29 3.91 -3.48 -10.75
C THR A 29 4.60 -2.48 -11.68
N VAL A 30 3.89 -1.43 -12.11
CA VAL A 30 4.47 -0.38 -12.96
C VAL A 30 5.50 0.44 -12.18
N ALA A 31 5.25 0.77 -10.90
CA ALA A 31 6.20 1.48 -10.05
C ALA A 31 7.50 0.68 -9.86
N ILE A 32 7.41 -0.63 -9.59
CA ILE A 32 8.60 -1.50 -9.49
C ILE A 32 9.34 -1.54 -10.82
N GLY A 33 8.63 -1.73 -11.94
CA GLY A 33 9.26 -1.75 -13.26
C GLY A 33 9.96 -0.44 -13.61
N ALA A 34 9.33 0.70 -13.35
CA ALA A 34 9.93 2.02 -13.54
C ALA A 34 11.11 2.25 -12.59
N GLY A 35 10.96 1.83 -11.32
CA GLY A 35 12.03 1.93 -10.32
C GLY A 35 13.26 1.10 -10.66
N LEU A 36 13.09 -0.11 -11.20
CA LEU A 36 14.19 -0.96 -11.66
C LEU A 36 14.92 -0.33 -12.86
N GLN A 37 14.18 0.24 -13.84
CA GLN A 37 14.77 0.91 -15.00
C GLN A 37 15.54 2.17 -14.61
N ALA A 38 15.00 2.92 -13.64
CA ALA A 38 15.60 4.18 -13.17
C ALA A 38 16.58 3.98 -12.00
N SER A 39 16.77 2.76 -11.51
CA SER A 39 17.49 2.49 -10.26
C SER A 39 16.99 3.35 -9.08
N SER A 40 15.68 3.66 -9.04
CA SER A 40 15.04 4.47 -8.00
C SER A 40 14.55 3.58 -6.87
N LEU A 41 15.12 3.80 -5.67
CA LEU A 41 14.77 3.00 -4.48
C LEU A 41 13.39 3.33 -3.93
N ASP A 42 12.99 4.60 -3.96
CA ASP A 42 11.70 5.04 -3.44
C ASP A 42 10.54 4.46 -4.25
N LEU A 43 10.67 4.38 -5.59
CA LEU A 43 9.68 3.74 -6.46
C LEU A 43 9.59 2.22 -6.22
N ILE A 44 10.73 1.55 -6.04
CA ILE A 44 10.75 0.11 -5.75
C ILE A 44 10.11 -0.15 -4.38
N ALA A 45 10.52 0.61 -3.34
CA ALA A 45 9.97 0.48 -1.99
C ALA A 45 8.46 0.77 -1.96
N PHE A 46 8.02 1.85 -2.63
CA PHE A 46 6.60 2.18 -2.76
C PHE A 46 5.82 1.07 -3.47
N GLY A 47 6.32 0.53 -4.58
CA GLY A 47 5.67 -0.55 -5.28
C GLY A 47 5.61 -1.86 -4.47
N CYS A 48 6.67 -2.22 -3.78
CA CYS A 48 6.69 -3.41 -2.91
C CYS A 48 5.72 -3.28 -1.73
N THR A 49 5.69 -2.13 -1.06
CA THR A 49 4.73 -1.89 0.03
C THR A 49 3.29 -1.90 -0.47
N GLY A 50 3.04 -1.38 -1.68
CA GLY A 50 1.73 -1.45 -2.31
C GLY A 50 1.28 -2.87 -2.63
N LEU A 51 2.14 -3.76 -3.13
CA LEU A 51 1.78 -5.17 -3.33
C LEU A 51 1.41 -5.87 -2.02
N LEU A 52 2.10 -5.56 -0.92
CA LEU A 52 1.78 -6.11 0.40
C LEU A 52 0.45 -5.57 0.93
N ASP A 53 0.14 -4.28 0.71
CA ASP A 53 -1.17 -3.68 1.01
C ASP A 53 -2.29 -4.36 0.20
N ALA A 54 -2.06 -4.63 -1.09
CA ALA A 54 -3.00 -5.37 -1.92
C ALA A 54 -3.25 -6.80 -1.40
N ALA A 55 -2.23 -7.48 -0.89
CA ALA A 55 -2.37 -8.80 -0.28
C ALA A 55 -3.23 -8.74 1.00
N GLY A 56 -3.06 -7.72 1.84
CA GLY A 56 -3.91 -7.47 3.01
C GLY A 56 -5.37 -7.20 2.64
N SER A 57 -5.59 -6.33 1.65
CA SER A 57 -6.93 -6.05 1.12
C SER A 57 -7.59 -7.30 0.49
N LEU A 58 -6.80 -8.19 -0.13
CA LEU A 58 -7.31 -9.46 -0.66
C LEU A 58 -7.81 -10.38 0.43
N ALA A 59 -7.06 -10.52 1.53
CA ALA A 59 -7.50 -11.29 2.70
C ALA A 59 -8.85 -10.77 3.23
N LEU A 60 -9.03 -9.44 3.28
CA LEU A 60 -10.27 -8.79 3.67
C LEU A 60 -11.44 -9.11 2.71
N VAL A 61 -11.21 -9.06 1.39
CA VAL A 61 -12.23 -9.41 0.39
C VAL A 61 -12.66 -10.87 0.53
N VAL A 62 -11.71 -11.77 0.78
CA VAL A 62 -12.01 -13.19 1.03
C VAL A 62 -12.87 -13.33 2.28
N HIS A 63 -12.50 -12.67 3.37
CA HIS A 63 -13.29 -12.66 4.63
C HIS A 63 -14.74 -12.20 4.39
N PHE A 64 -14.95 -11.07 3.70
CA PHE A 64 -16.30 -10.57 3.39
C PHE A 64 -17.11 -11.53 2.50
N ARG A 65 -16.46 -12.17 1.52
CA ARG A 65 -17.15 -13.15 0.66
C ARG A 65 -17.62 -14.38 1.45
N HIS A 66 -16.83 -14.87 2.40
CA HIS A 66 -17.23 -15.96 3.29
C HIS A 66 -18.37 -15.54 4.23
N ALA A 67 -18.27 -14.33 4.81
CA ALA A 67 -19.36 -13.79 5.63
C ALA A 67 -20.69 -13.66 4.87
N LEU A 68 -20.65 -13.26 3.59
CA LEU A 68 -21.85 -13.22 2.73
C LEU A 68 -22.44 -14.60 2.41
N ARG A 69 -21.64 -15.67 2.50
CA ARG A 69 -22.08 -17.07 2.28
C ARG A 69 -22.45 -17.80 3.56
N HIS A 70 -22.41 -17.12 4.71
CA HIS A 70 -22.59 -17.72 6.04
C HIS A 70 -21.62 -18.89 6.32
N GLU A 71 -20.46 -18.89 5.70
CA GLU A 71 -19.40 -19.88 5.90
C GLU A 71 -18.47 -19.42 7.02
N THR A 72 -18.03 -20.36 7.87
CA THR A 72 -17.01 -20.07 8.90
C THR A 72 -15.64 -19.92 8.24
N PHE A 73 -14.99 -18.77 8.46
CA PHE A 73 -13.63 -18.54 7.95
C PHE A 73 -12.63 -19.30 8.83
N SER A 74 -11.64 -19.93 8.20
CA SER A 74 -10.59 -20.64 8.94
C SER A 74 -9.58 -19.63 9.52
N GLU A 75 -9.49 -19.54 10.84
CA GLU A 75 -8.50 -18.71 11.57
C GLU A 75 -7.06 -18.92 11.09
N ARG A 76 -6.76 -20.13 10.61
CA ARG A 76 -5.44 -20.47 10.07
C ARG A 76 -5.09 -19.65 8.81
N HIS A 77 -6.04 -19.46 7.89
CA HIS A 77 -5.79 -18.69 6.66
C HIS A 77 -5.65 -17.21 6.96
N GLU A 78 -6.42 -16.68 7.88
CA GLU A 78 -6.30 -15.30 8.34
C GLU A 78 -4.92 -15.05 8.97
N ARG A 79 -4.47 -15.93 9.84
CA ARG A 79 -3.15 -15.85 10.47
C ARG A 79 -2.01 -15.94 9.47
N ILE A 80 -2.11 -16.81 8.45
CA ILE A 80 -1.10 -16.91 7.39
C ILE A 80 -1.05 -15.62 6.58
N ALA A 81 -2.20 -15.08 6.15
CA ALA A 81 -2.26 -13.83 5.42
C ALA A 81 -1.65 -12.67 6.22
N PHE A 82 -1.96 -12.59 7.50
CA PHE A 82 -1.40 -11.61 8.43
C PHE A 82 0.13 -11.72 8.55
N LEU A 83 0.66 -12.94 8.72
CA LEU A 83 2.10 -13.18 8.83
C LEU A 83 2.84 -12.84 7.53
N VAL A 84 2.25 -13.16 6.36
CA VAL A 84 2.82 -12.83 5.06
C VAL A 84 2.90 -11.31 4.85
N VAL A 85 1.82 -10.60 5.15
CA VAL A 85 1.79 -9.13 5.00
C VAL A 85 2.75 -8.46 5.97
N THR A 86 2.67 -8.80 7.26
CA THR A 86 3.51 -8.18 8.29
C THR A 86 4.98 -8.52 8.10
N GLY A 87 5.30 -9.80 7.86
CA GLY A 87 6.66 -10.24 7.61
C GLY A 87 7.23 -9.63 6.32
N GLY A 88 6.43 -9.57 5.26
CA GLY A 88 6.81 -8.92 4.01
C GLY A 88 7.14 -7.44 4.19
N LEU A 89 6.30 -6.70 4.93
CA LEU A 89 6.54 -5.28 5.24
C LEU A 89 7.86 -5.08 6.00
N VAL A 90 8.16 -5.95 6.97
CA VAL A 90 9.42 -5.89 7.72
C VAL A 90 10.61 -6.14 6.81
N VAL A 91 10.55 -7.17 5.95
CA VAL A 91 11.64 -7.49 5.01
C VAL A 91 11.87 -6.34 4.04
N VAL A 92 10.82 -5.80 3.41
CA VAL A 92 10.92 -4.65 2.50
C VAL A 92 11.48 -3.44 3.22
N ALA A 93 11.01 -3.14 4.44
CA ALA A 93 11.51 -2.01 5.20
C ALA A 93 13.00 -2.14 5.51
N LEU A 94 13.44 -3.28 6.03
CA LEU A 94 14.84 -3.48 6.41
C LEU A 94 15.78 -3.46 5.20
N THR A 95 15.43 -4.14 4.11
CA THR A 95 16.25 -4.13 2.88
C THR A 95 16.33 -2.74 2.27
N THR A 96 15.21 -2.00 2.22
CA THR A 96 15.19 -0.63 1.72
C THR A 96 16.01 0.31 2.61
N MET A 97 15.94 0.17 3.95
CA MET A 97 16.75 0.97 4.88
C MET A 97 18.25 0.74 4.66
N VAL A 98 18.69 -0.51 4.57
CA VAL A 98 20.10 -0.85 4.34
C VAL A 98 20.60 -0.27 3.03
N GLU A 99 19.86 -0.47 1.95
CA GLU A 99 20.23 0.03 0.63
C GLU A 99 20.21 1.55 0.55
N SER A 100 19.22 2.22 1.17
CA SER A 100 19.16 3.69 1.22
C SER A 100 20.34 4.30 1.96
N VAL A 101 20.74 3.72 3.10
CA VAL A 101 21.93 4.15 3.84
C VAL A 101 23.19 3.94 2.99
N SER A 102 23.31 2.78 2.32
CA SER A 102 24.43 2.51 1.41
C SER A 102 24.54 3.58 0.31
N ARG A 103 23.41 3.93 -0.35
CA ARG A 103 23.40 4.96 -1.40
C ARG A 103 23.71 6.36 -0.88
N LEU A 104 23.27 6.71 0.32
CA LEU A 104 23.63 7.98 0.97
C LEU A 104 25.14 8.07 1.23
N LEU A 105 25.76 6.96 1.68
CA LEU A 105 27.20 6.92 1.93
C LEU A 105 28.02 6.94 0.63
N THR A 106 27.58 6.26 -0.40
CA THR A 106 28.26 6.17 -1.70
C THR A 106 27.91 7.32 -2.65
N LYS A 107 26.96 8.19 -2.28
CA LYS A 107 26.43 9.28 -3.10
C LYS A 107 25.92 8.82 -4.48
N THR A 108 25.35 7.61 -4.52
CA THR A 108 24.83 7.03 -5.76
C THR A 108 23.43 7.58 -6.03
N GLN A 109 23.20 8.11 -7.22
CA GLN A 109 21.91 8.63 -7.67
C GLN A 109 21.27 7.66 -8.66
N GLY A 110 19.95 7.41 -8.52
CA GLY A 110 19.14 6.74 -9.54
C GLY A 110 18.70 7.72 -10.63
N GLU A 111 18.51 7.22 -11.84
CA GLU A 111 17.87 7.98 -12.89
C GLU A 111 16.36 8.07 -12.66
N GLN A 112 15.75 9.21 -12.98
CA GLN A 112 14.31 9.38 -12.81
C GLN A 112 13.59 9.26 -14.14
N THR A 113 12.41 8.60 -14.13
CA THR A 113 11.60 8.42 -15.32
C THR A 113 10.25 9.14 -15.19
N LEU A 114 9.77 9.71 -16.29
CA LEU A 114 8.43 10.31 -16.35
C LEU A 114 7.34 9.28 -16.00
N THR A 115 7.55 8.01 -16.35
CA THR A 115 6.66 6.89 -16.01
C THR A 115 6.56 6.73 -14.49
N GLY A 116 7.70 6.77 -13.77
CA GLY A 116 7.72 6.66 -12.29
C GLY A 116 6.95 7.80 -11.62
N ILE A 117 7.22 9.04 -12.03
CA ILE A 117 6.52 10.23 -11.51
C ILE A 117 5.01 10.14 -11.81
N GLY A 118 4.66 9.74 -13.04
CA GLY A 118 3.26 9.59 -13.46
C GLY A 118 2.50 8.55 -12.63
N VAL A 119 3.09 7.37 -12.43
CA VAL A 119 2.47 6.29 -11.64
C VAL A 119 2.35 6.66 -10.18
N ALA A 120 3.39 7.24 -9.56
CA ALA A 120 3.33 7.69 -8.18
C ALA A 120 2.24 8.76 -7.99
N SER A 121 2.17 9.76 -8.88
CA SER A 121 1.15 10.81 -8.84
C SER A 121 -0.27 10.26 -9.03
N ALA A 122 -0.47 9.37 -10.00
CA ALA A 122 -1.76 8.70 -10.22
C ALA A 122 -2.17 7.86 -9.00
N SER A 123 -1.20 7.19 -8.36
CA SER A 123 -1.46 6.39 -7.15
C SER A 123 -1.88 7.26 -5.96
N VAL A 124 -1.29 8.43 -5.77
CA VAL A 124 -1.70 9.40 -4.73
C VAL A 124 -3.18 9.76 -4.90
N VAL A 125 -3.59 10.11 -6.12
CA VAL A 125 -4.99 10.48 -6.41
C VAL A 125 -5.91 9.28 -6.19
N ALA A 126 -5.60 8.14 -6.78
CA ALA A 126 -6.44 6.94 -6.69
C ALA A 126 -6.56 6.43 -5.24
N LEU A 127 -5.45 6.31 -4.50
CA LEU A 127 -5.47 5.86 -3.11
C LEU A 127 -6.19 6.83 -2.19
N THR A 128 -6.08 8.15 -2.42
CA THR A 128 -6.83 9.15 -1.66
C THR A 128 -8.34 9.01 -1.88
N LEU A 129 -8.77 8.80 -3.12
CA LEU A 129 -10.19 8.60 -3.44
C LEU A 129 -10.70 7.28 -2.84
N LEU A 130 -9.95 6.20 -3.00
CA LEU A 130 -10.28 4.88 -2.44
C LEU A 130 -10.34 4.91 -0.91
N ALA A 131 -9.37 5.57 -0.26
CA ALA A 131 -9.36 5.74 1.19
C ALA A 131 -10.61 6.45 1.68
N ARG A 132 -10.99 7.57 1.05
CA ARG A 132 -12.21 8.31 1.41
C ARG A 132 -13.47 7.44 1.30
N VAL A 133 -13.60 6.68 0.21
CA VAL A 133 -14.75 5.79 0.00
C VAL A 133 -14.76 4.67 1.04
N LYS A 134 -13.63 3.99 1.28
CA LYS A 134 -13.49 2.92 2.28
C LYS A 134 -13.80 3.42 3.69
N LEU A 135 -13.22 4.55 4.10
CA LEU A 135 -13.46 5.15 5.42
C LEU A 135 -14.92 5.54 5.62
N THR A 136 -15.54 6.16 4.60
CA THR A 136 -16.95 6.55 4.67
C THR A 136 -17.86 5.32 4.75
N LEU A 137 -17.58 4.30 3.96
CA LEU A 137 -18.36 3.06 3.94
C LEU A 137 -18.13 2.26 5.22
N GLY A 138 -16.89 2.14 5.71
CA GLY A 138 -16.55 1.46 6.96
C GLY A 138 -17.20 2.08 8.21
N ARG A 139 -17.47 3.38 8.18
CA ARG A 139 -18.22 4.07 9.25
C ARG A 139 -19.74 3.83 9.16
N ARG A 140 -20.26 3.65 7.94
CA ARG A 140 -21.70 3.37 7.72
C ARG A 140 -22.05 1.92 8.01
N ILE A 141 -21.18 1.01 7.59
CA ILE A 141 -21.24 -0.39 7.93
C ILE A 141 -20.35 -0.54 9.18
N PRO A 142 -20.82 -1.04 10.33
CA PRO A 142 -19.96 -1.21 11.52
C PRO A 142 -18.92 -2.33 11.27
N SER A 143 -18.05 -2.13 10.27
CA SER A 143 -16.98 -3.05 9.86
C SER A 143 -15.64 -2.40 10.17
N GLN A 144 -15.05 -2.82 11.30
CA GLN A 144 -13.70 -2.39 11.68
C GLN A 144 -12.66 -2.73 10.62
N ALA A 145 -12.84 -3.87 9.95
CA ALA A 145 -11.93 -4.36 8.93
C ALA A 145 -11.90 -3.43 7.68
N LEU A 146 -13.08 -2.99 7.19
CA LEU A 146 -13.14 -2.04 6.06
C LEU A 146 -12.60 -0.66 6.44
N PHE A 147 -12.83 -0.23 7.68
CA PHE A 147 -12.26 1.02 8.20
C PHE A 147 -10.72 0.94 8.28
N ALA A 148 -10.18 -0.18 8.79
CA ALA A 148 -8.74 -0.43 8.84
C ALA A 148 -8.11 -0.45 7.43
N ASP A 149 -8.76 -1.11 6.44
CA ASP A 149 -8.33 -1.11 5.04
C ASP A 149 -8.35 0.32 4.43
N GLY A 150 -9.30 1.16 4.85
CA GLY A 150 -9.33 2.58 4.51
C GLY A 150 -8.15 3.37 5.10
N LEU A 151 -7.75 3.06 6.33
CA LEU A 151 -6.56 3.67 6.96
C LEU A 151 -5.26 3.23 6.25
N LEU A 152 -5.14 1.96 5.87
CA LEU A 152 -4.00 1.46 5.09
C LEU A 152 -3.91 2.19 3.74
N SER A 153 -5.02 2.35 3.03
CA SER A 153 -5.05 3.13 1.78
C SER A 153 -4.67 4.60 1.99
N THR A 154 -5.03 5.19 3.13
CA THR A 154 -4.60 6.56 3.51
C THR A 154 -3.09 6.62 3.71
N THR A 155 -2.53 5.63 4.43
CA THR A 155 -1.08 5.51 4.62
C THR A 155 -0.37 5.37 3.27
N GLY A 156 -0.87 4.51 2.38
CA GLY A 156 -0.35 4.35 1.02
C GLY A 156 -0.38 5.66 0.22
N ALA A 157 -1.44 6.48 0.35
CA ALA A 157 -1.50 7.79 -0.29
C ALA A 157 -0.43 8.75 0.26
N VAL A 158 -0.21 8.78 1.57
CA VAL A 158 0.85 9.59 2.20
C VAL A 158 2.24 9.16 1.74
N LEU A 159 2.51 7.86 1.73
CA LEU A 159 3.78 7.32 1.22
C LEU A 159 3.97 7.64 -0.27
N GLY A 160 2.89 7.59 -1.06
CA GLY A 160 2.91 8.02 -2.46
C GLY A 160 3.29 9.49 -2.64
N VAL A 161 2.83 10.39 -1.76
CA VAL A 161 3.28 11.80 -1.77
C VAL A 161 4.78 11.90 -1.51
N VAL A 162 5.29 11.14 -0.54
CA VAL A 162 6.73 11.10 -0.24
C VAL A 162 7.52 10.64 -1.46
N THR A 163 7.05 9.57 -2.13
CA THR A 163 7.66 9.05 -3.36
C THR A 163 7.63 10.09 -4.49
N VAL A 164 6.51 10.78 -4.72
CA VAL A 164 6.43 11.85 -5.72
C VAL A 164 7.43 12.96 -5.44
N LEU A 165 7.54 13.38 -4.18
CA LEU A 165 8.52 14.41 -3.80
C LEU A 165 9.95 13.92 -3.96
N GLY A 166 10.26 12.68 -3.57
CA GLY A 166 11.57 12.07 -3.72
C GLY A 166 12.00 11.99 -5.19
N THR A 167 11.12 11.49 -6.07
CA THR A 167 11.38 11.39 -7.50
C THR A 167 11.53 12.76 -8.17
N LEU A 168 10.67 13.73 -7.83
CA LEU A 168 10.76 15.10 -8.40
C LEU A 168 12.04 15.81 -7.96
N LEU A 169 12.40 15.76 -6.68
CA LEU A 169 13.63 16.40 -6.18
C LEU A 169 14.87 15.72 -6.76
N SER A 170 14.87 14.41 -6.92
CA SER A 170 15.95 13.67 -7.56
C SER A 170 16.08 14.07 -9.04
N ALA A 171 14.98 14.26 -9.75
CA ALA A 171 14.97 14.77 -11.13
C ALA A 171 15.54 16.20 -11.24
N LEU A 172 15.46 17.00 -10.17
CA LEU A 172 16.08 18.33 -10.08
C LEU A 172 17.57 18.28 -9.70
N GLY A 173 18.17 17.09 -9.60
CA GLY A 173 19.58 16.89 -9.30
C GLY A 173 19.92 16.74 -7.81
N TRP A 174 18.93 16.61 -6.94
CA TRP A 174 19.15 16.38 -5.50
C TRP A 174 19.40 14.89 -5.24
N TRP A 175 20.63 14.47 -5.39
CA TRP A 175 21.06 13.06 -5.32
C TRP A 175 20.60 12.29 -4.06
N TRP A 176 20.40 12.99 -2.94
CA TRP A 176 19.97 12.42 -1.67
C TRP A 176 18.44 12.24 -1.55
N ALA A 177 17.67 12.86 -2.45
CA ALA A 177 16.20 12.90 -2.32
C ALA A 177 15.55 11.53 -2.46
N ASP A 178 15.95 10.71 -3.45
CA ASP A 178 15.46 9.35 -3.66
C ASP A 178 15.78 8.42 -2.46
N PRO A 179 17.03 8.33 -1.96
CA PRO A 179 17.31 7.50 -0.78
C PRO A 179 16.59 7.97 0.50
N ILE A 180 16.42 9.28 0.70
CA ILE A 180 15.68 9.78 1.87
C ILE A 180 14.19 9.48 1.75
N ALA A 181 13.60 9.66 0.58
CA ALA A 181 12.20 9.27 0.34
C ALA A 181 12.00 7.77 0.56
N ALA A 182 12.91 6.93 0.06
CA ALA A 182 12.88 5.50 0.29
C ALA A 182 12.99 5.13 1.78
N LEU A 183 13.84 5.81 2.55
CA LEU A 183 13.90 5.66 4.01
C LEU A 183 12.58 6.02 4.68
N ALA A 184 11.94 7.11 4.27
CA ALA A 184 10.65 7.53 4.81
C ALA A 184 9.55 6.49 4.52
N VAL A 185 9.54 5.92 3.29
CA VAL A 185 8.63 4.82 2.92
C VAL A 185 8.91 3.57 3.78
N ALA A 186 10.19 3.21 3.97
CA ALA A 186 10.59 2.06 4.78
C ALA A 186 10.17 2.21 6.25
N VAL A 187 10.39 3.39 6.84
CA VAL A 187 9.95 3.70 8.21
C VAL A 187 8.41 3.61 8.31
N GLY A 188 7.70 4.14 7.33
CA GLY A 188 6.23 4.02 7.26
C GLY A 188 5.77 2.56 7.18
N ALA A 189 6.40 1.75 6.33
CA ALA A 189 6.10 0.32 6.22
C ALA A 189 6.36 -0.44 7.54
N LEU A 190 7.47 -0.13 8.21
CA LEU A 190 7.79 -0.71 9.52
C LEU A 190 6.78 -0.29 10.60
N ALA A 191 6.36 0.98 10.60
CA ALA A 191 5.34 1.46 11.52
C ALA A 191 4.02 0.71 11.33
N VAL A 192 3.58 0.51 10.08
CA VAL A 192 2.39 -0.29 9.75
C VAL A 192 2.56 -1.74 10.22
N ALA A 193 3.72 -2.37 9.98
CA ALA A 193 4.00 -3.73 10.44
C ALA A 193 3.90 -3.85 11.96
N VAL A 194 4.45 -2.89 12.71
CA VAL A 194 4.37 -2.85 14.19
C VAL A 194 2.94 -2.67 14.68
N ILE A 195 2.16 -1.80 14.03
CA ILE A 195 0.75 -1.58 14.39
C ILE A 195 -0.04 -2.88 14.17
N LEU A 196 0.15 -3.54 13.03
CA LEU A 196 -0.49 -4.81 12.73
C LEU A 196 -0.10 -5.90 13.74
N ALA A 197 1.18 -6.01 14.09
CA ALA A 197 1.67 -7.02 15.04
C ALA A 197 1.15 -6.85 16.47
N ARG A 198 0.58 -5.70 16.83
CA ARG A 198 0.00 -5.41 18.15
C ARG A 198 -1.50 -5.70 18.23
N GLN A 199 -2.15 -6.04 17.12
CA GLN A 199 -3.57 -6.40 17.08
C GLN A 199 -3.77 -7.90 17.29
#